data_6956d49d561728ff0c2964518cd90d90
#
_entry.id   6956d49d561728ff0c2964518cd90d90
#
_cell.length_a   1.000
_cell.length_b   1.000
_cell.length_c   1.000
_cell.angle_alpha   90.00
_cell.angle_beta   90.00
_cell.angle_gamma   90.00
#
_symmetry.space_group_name_H-M   'P 1'
#
loop_
_entity.id
_entity.type
_entity.pdbx_description
1 polymer ?
#
loop_
_entity_poly.entity_id
_entity_poly.type
_entity_poly.pdbx_seq_one_letter_code
_entity_poly.pdbx_strand_id
1 'polypeptide(L)'
;MPNRLVDESSPYLRQHANNPVAWFPWGEEALALARAEDKPIFLSIGYAACHWCHVMERESFEDTEAASILNRDFVPVKVDREERPDIDAVYMAAVQAMTGVGGWPLSVFLTPAGEPFFGGTYFPPEPRWGRPSFKEVLTAIARAWRERRAEVVDGAATLLAALRQREAGRVREALDLSGARVAFIRRLDATFDPVWGGFDSAPKFPTPSRLFLLLDLADRDQAARRLLSVTLDGMAAGGMYDWLGGGFHRYSVDRHWLVPHFEKMLYDNALLARLYGQAGLRLGNPRWVEVARATAEWM
;
A
#
# COMPACT_ATOMS: atom_id res chain seq x y z
N MET A 1 -26.12 1.78 16.63
CA MET A 1 -26.62 1.98 15.25
C MET A 1 -25.43 1.98 14.32
N PRO A 2 -25.54 1.46 13.10
CA PRO A 2 -24.46 1.52 12.13
C PRO A 2 -24.05 2.97 11.85
N ASN A 3 -22.77 3.21 11.53
CA ASN A 3 -22.29 4.51 11.09
C ASN A 3 -22.57 4.75 9.59
N ARG A 4 -22.10 5.86 9.02
CA ARG A 4 -22.38 6.27 7.64
C ARG A 4 -21.87 5.33 6.55
N LEU A 5 -20.97 4.40 6.88
CA LEU A 5 -20.39 3.47 5.91
C LEU A 5 -21.37 2.34 5.51
N VAL A 6 -22.52 2.22 6.16
CA VAL A 6 -23.50 1.15 5.88
C VAL A 6 -24.05 1.22 4.45
N ASP A 7 -24.18 2.42 3.88
CA ASP A 7 -24.76 2.67 2.57
C ASP A 7 -23.70 2.72 1.44
N GLU A 8 -22.41 2.52 1.77
CA GLU A 8 -21.34 2.56 0.80
C GLU A 8 -21.31 1.30 -0.09
N SER A 9 -20.81 1.44 -1.34
CA SER A 9 -20.67 0.34 -2.29
C SER A 9 -19.51 -0.58 -1.93
N SER A 10 -18.43 -0.03 -1.41
CA SER A 10 -17.21 -0.75 -1.04
C SER A 10 -17.46 -1.81 0.02
N PRO A 11 -17.11 -3.09 -0.23
CA PRO A 11 -17.13 -4.13 0.81
C PRO A 11 -16.23 -3.79 2.01
N TYR A 12 -15.10 -3.14 1.77
CA TYR A 12 -14.19 -2.70 2.81
C TYR A 12 -14.80 -1.63 3.70
N LEU A 13 -15.48 -0.63 3.14
CA LEU A 13 -16.15 0.40 3.93
C LEU A 13 -17.30 -0.19 4.73
N ARG A 14 -18.15 -1.01 4.12
CA ARG A 14 -19.28 -1.67 4.81
C ARG A 14 -18.85 -2.60 5.94
N GLN A 15 -17.69 -3.23 5.84
CA GLN A 15 -17.11 -4.02 6.93
C GLN A 15 -16.98 -3.20 8.22
N HIS A 16 -16.62 -1.92 8.11
CA HIS A 16 -16.46 -1.02 9.24
C HIS A 16 -17.76 -0.30 9.69
N ALA A 17 -18.90 -0.60 9.07
CA ALA A 17 -20.18 0.06 9.36
C ALA A 17 -20.65 -0.13 10.81
N ASN A 18 -20.26 -1.22 11.46
CA ASN A 18 -20.67 -1.55 12.83
C ASN A 18 -19.60 -1.21 13.89
N ASN A 19 -18.48 -0.63 13.51
CA ASN A 19 -17.49 -0.18 14.49
C ASN A 19 -18.10 0.91 15.40
N PRO A 20 -17.67 1.02 16.67
CA PRO A 20 -18.06 2.11 17.56
C PRO A 20 -17.53 3.49 17.13
N VAL A 21 -16.59 3.53 16.19
CA VAL A 21 -16.09 4.76 15.56
C VAL A 21 -17.15 5.31 14.60
N ALA A 22 -17.47 6.59 14.73
CA ALA A 22 -18.45 7.28 13.87
C ALA A 22 -17.86 7.64 12.50
N TRP A 23 -17.45 6.63 11.75
CA TRP A 23 -16.80 6.78 10.46
C TRP A 23 -17.64 7.56 9.44
N PHE A 24 -16.97 8.42 8.70
CA PHE A 24 -17.43 9.03 7.46
C PHE A 24 -16.74 8.41 6.25
N PRO A 25 -17.40 8.26 5.09
CA PRO A 25 -16.71 8.12 3.83
C PRO A 25 -15.99 9.43 3.48
N TRP A 26 -15.01 9.38 2.58
CA TRP A 26 -14.36 10.59 2.09
C TRP A 26 -15.36 11.42 1.26
N GLY A 27 -15.63 12.62 1.69
CA GLY A 27 -16.58 13.51 1.02
C GLY A 27 -16.72 14.86 1.71
N GLU A 28 -17.52 15.72 1.09
CA GLU A 28 -17.72 17.09 1.58
C GLU A 28 -18.37 17.14 2.97
N GLU A 29 -19.22 16.16 3.32
CA GLU A 29 -19.84 16.08 4.64
C GLU A 29 -18.79 16.04 5.75
N ALA A 30 -17.79 15.14 5.63
CA ALA A 30 -16.71 15.01 6.60
C ALA A 30 -15.82 16.27 6.65
N LEU A 31 -15.48 16.81 5.49
CA LEU A 31 -14.64 18.00 5.38
C LEU A 31 -15.34 19.26 5.93
N ALA A 32 -16.63 19.42 5.66
CA ALA A 32 -17.42 20.52 6.18
C ALA A 32 -17.58 20.44 7.69
N LEU A 33 -17.81 19.22 8.23
CA LEU A 33 -17.87 19.00 9.67
C LEU A 33 -16.53 19.32 10.36
N ALA A 34 -15.42 18.88 9.79
CA ALA A 34 -14.09 19.16 10.31
C ALA A 34 -13.82 20.66 10.37
N ARG A 35 -14.22 21.41 9.33
CA ARG A 35 -14.10 22.88 9.33
C ARG A 35 -15.05 23.56 10.33
N ALA A 36 -16.29 23.09 10.44
CA ALA A 36 -17.29 23.67 11.33
C ALA A 36 -16.97 23.48 12.81
N GLU A 37 -16.44 22.30 13.19
CA GLU A 37 -16.09 21.96 14.55
C GLU A 37 -14.61 22.24 14.88
N ASP A 38 -13.84 22.69 13.90
CA ASP A 38 -12.40 22.92 14.04
C ASP A 38 -11.64 21.71 14.55
N LYS A 39 -12.02 20.52 14.09
CA LYS A 39 -11.42 19.25 14.47
C LYS A 39 -10.46 18.73 13.41
N PRO A 40 -9.31 18.15 13.79
CA PRO A 40 -8.46 17.45 12.85
C PRO A 40 -9.19 16.20 12.32
N ILE A 41 -8.85 15.81 11.09
CA ILE A 41 -9.36 14.60 10.47
C ILE A 41 -8.42 13.45 10.79
N PHE A 42 -8.97 12.32 11.24
CA PHE A 42 -8.24 11.03 11.22
C PHE A 42 -8.65 10.25 9.99
N LEU A 43 -7.75 10.16 9.02
CA LEU A 43 -7.94 9.45 7.77
C LEU A 43 -7.31 8.05 7.85
N SER A 44 -8.13 7.01 7.69
CA SER A 44 -7.70 5.62 7.63
C SER A 44 -7.94 5.05 6.24
N ILE A 45 -6.88 4.65 5.55
CA ILE A 45 -6.95 4.08 4.19
C ILE A 45 -6.53 2.61 4.25
N GLY A 46 -7.28 1.75 3.55
CA GLY A 46 -7.01 0.34 3.44
C GLY A 46 -7.74 -0.29 2.26
N TYR A 47 -7.93 -1.60 2.29
CA TYR A 47 -8.64 -2.36 1.25
C TYR A 47 -9.16 -3.69 1.81
N ALA A 48 -10.08 -4.33 1.11
CA ALA A 48 -10.82 -5.50 1.62
C ALA A 48 -9.93 -6.70 1.98
N ALA A 49 -8.90 -7.00 1.19
CA ALA A 49 -8.00 -8.13 1.45
C ALA A 49 -6.83 -7.80 2.40
N CYS A 50 -6.77 -6.58 2.96
CA CYS A 50 -5.65 -6.11 3.77
C CYS A 50 -5.62 -6.77 5.16
N HIS A 51 -4.69 -7.70 5.38
CA HIS A 51 -4.54 -8.40 6.66
C HIS A 51 -4.35 -7.46 7.84
N TRP A 52 -3.39 -6.53 7.77
CA TRP A 52 -3.10 -5.60 8.85
C TRP A 52 -4.21 -4.55 9.08
N CYS A 53 -5.05 -4.29 8.07
CA CYS A 53 -6.24 -3.46 8.24
C CYS A 53 -7.27 -4.16 9.13
N HIS A 54 -7.49 -5.48 8.91
CA HIS A 54 -8.36 -6.29 9.78
C HIS A 54 -7.79 -6.44 11.19
N VAL A 55 -6.46 -6.55 11.34
CA VAL A 55 -5.82 -6.56 12.67
C VAL A 55 -6.09 -5.25 13.40
N MET A 56 -5.85 -4.10 12.73
CA MET A 56 -6.08 -2.79 13.36
C MET A 56 -7.57 -2.52 13.64
N GLU A 57 -8.47 -3.06 12.84
CA GLU A 57 -9.91 -3.01 13.10
C GLU A 57 -10.24 -3.65 14.46
N ARG A 58 -9.89 -4.93 14.62
CA ARG A 58 -10.16 -5.70 15.83
C ARG A 58 -9.46 -5.14 17.07
N GLU A 59 -8.22 -4.69 16.93
CA GLU A 59 -7.40 -4.24 18.04
C GLU A 59 -7.65 -2.78 18.45
N SER A 60 -8.11 -1.93 17.51
CA SER A 60 -8.18 -0.48 17.73
C SER A 60 -9.52 0.15 17.37
N PHE A 61 -10.15 -0.23 16.26
CA PHE A 61 -11.39 0.42 15.82
C PHE A 61 -12.65 -0.16 16.48
N GLU A 62 -12.57 -1.39 17.02
CA GLU A 62 -13.60 -2.01 17.84
C GLU A 62 -13.43 -1.68 19.34
N ASP A 63 -12.28 -1.11 19.75
CA ASP A 63 -12.04 -0.66 21.11
C ASP A 63 -12.86 0.60 21.41
N THR A 64 -13.73 0.51 22.42
CA THR A 64 -14.66 1.60 22.77
C THR A 64 -13.97 2.83 23.33
N GLU A 65 -12.81 2.69 23.97
CA GLU A 65 -12.03 3.81 24.49
C GLU A 65 -11.35 4.57 23.35
N ALA A 66 -10.71 3.87 22.40
CA ALA A 66 -10.15 4.47 21.19
C ALA A 66 -11.24 5.16 20.35
N ALA A 67 -12.41 4.51 20.19
CA ALA A 67 -13.55 5.09 19.50
C ALA A 67 -14.07 6.36 20.20
N SER A 68 -14.11 6.37 21.54
CA SER A 68 -14.51 7.55 22.29
C SER A 68 -13.58 8.75 22.06
N ILE A 69 -12.27 8.51 22.01
CA ILE A 69 -11.28 9.57 21.71
C ILE A 69 -11.47 10.06 20.26
N LEU A 70 -11.58 9.13 19.30
CA LEU A 70 -11.77 9.46 17.89
C LEU A 70 -13.03 10.31 17.66
N ASN A 71 -14.16 9.88 18.20
CA ASN A 71 -15.44 10.55 18.00
C ASN A 71 -15.51 11.93 18.67
N ARG A 72 -14.80 12.11 19.80
CA ARG A 72 -14.77 13.38 20.53
C ARG A 72 -13.84 14.40 19.90
N ASP A 73 -12.62 13.98 19.56
CA ASP A 73 -11.52 14.90 19.24
C ASP A 73 -11.19 14.99 17.72
N PHE A 74 -11.77 14.12 16.90
CA PHE A 74 -11.49 14.02 15.46
C PHE A 74 -12.77 13.90 14.61
N VAL A 75 -12.61 14.12 13.31
CA VAL A 75 -13.55 13.62 12.30
C VAL A 75 -12.93 12.38 11.68
N PRO A 76 -13.40 11.16 12.03
CA PRO A 76 -12.82 9.92 11.50
C PRO A 76 -13.33 9.64 10.08
N VAL A 77 -12.41 9.52 9.13
CA VAL A 77 -12.70 9.27 7.72
C VAL A 77 -12.09 7.95 7.28
N LYS A 78 -12.86 7.13 6.57
CA LYS A 78 -12.43 5.86 6.02
C LYS A 78 -12.39 5.91 4.49
N VAL A 79 -11.33 5.34 3.90
CA VAL A 79 -11.14 5.30 2.43
C VAL A 79 -10.76 3.89 2.01
N ASP A 80 -11.44 3.41 0.97
CA ASP A 80 -10.99 2.24 0.22
C ASP A 80 -10.05 2.68 -0.90
N ARG A 81 -8.79 2.26 -0.85
CA ARG A 81 -7.80 2.59 -1.88
C ARG A 81 -8.12 2.01 -3.25
N GLU A 82 -8.93 0.95 -3.31
CA GLU A 82 -9.31 0.33 -4.58
C GLU A 82 -10.36 1.15 -5.31
N GLU A 83 -11.23 1.87 -4.58
CA GLU A 83 -12.17 2.83 -5.16
C GLU A 83 -11.55 4.23 -5.32
N ARG A 84 -10.66 4.65 -4.40
CA ARG A 84 -10.05 5.98 -4.38
C ARG A 84 -8.52 5.92 -4.37
N PRO A 85 -7.89 5.35 -5.43
CA PRO A 85 -6.43 5.30 -5.56
C PRO A 85 -5.79 6.70 -5.66
N ASP A 86 -6.52 7.70 -6.11
CA ASP A 86 -6.11 9.10 -6.15
C ASP A 86 -5.81 9.65 -4.75
N ILE A 87 -6.71 9.41 -3.79
CA ILE A 87 -6.54 9.81 -2.39
C ILE A 87 -5.40 9.03 -1.74
N ASP A 88 -5.39 7.71 -1.95
CA ASP A 88 -4.33 6.84 -1.43
C ASP A 88 -2.94 7.30 -1.88
N ALA A 89 -2.76 7.60 -3.16
CA ALA A 89 -1.48 8.02 -3.71
C ALA A 89 -0.96 9.33 -3.08
N VAL A 90 -1.83 10.31 -2.88
CA VAL A 90 -1.47 11.60 -2.27
C VAL A 90 -1.02 11.42 -0.82
N TYR A 91 -1.82 10.74 0.00
CA TYR A 91 -1.50 10.59 1.42
C TYR A 91 -0.41 9.54 1.68
N MET A 92 -0.28 8.53 0.82
CA MET A 92 0.87 7.62 0.85
C MET A 92 2.18 8.38 0.60
N ALA A 93 2.22 9.27 -0.39
CA ALA A 93 3.40 10.09 -0.66
C ALA A 93 3.75 11.01 0.54
N ALA A 94 2.72 11.56 1.21
CA ALA A 94 2.91 12.39 2.40
C ALA A 94 3.49 11.56 3.57
N VAL A 95 2.94 10.38 3.85
CA VAL A 95 3.44 9.50 4.93
C VAL A 95 4.85 9.03 4.63
N GLN A 96 5.14 8.64 3.40
CA GLN A 96 6.51 8.27 3.00
C GLN A 96 7.51 9.42 3.13
N ALA A 97 7.09 10.66 2.86
CA ALA A 97 7.94 11.83 3.05
C ALA A 97 8.24 12.11 4.53
N MET A 98 7.27 11.86 5.43
CA MET A 98 7.41 12.06 6.88
C MET A 98 8.19 10.95 7.57
N THR A 99 7.98 9.69 7.17
CA THR A 99 8.44 8.51 7.92
C THR A 99 9.50 7.67 7.21
N GLY A 100 9.71 7.89 5.92
CA GLY A 100 10.57 7.06 5.06
C GLY A 100 9.93 5.74 4.62
N VAL A 101 8.77 5.36 5.18
CA VAL A 101 8.07 4.10 4.89
C VAL A 101 6.61 4.34 4.55
N GLY A 102 5.99 3.39 3.85
CA GLY A 102 4.57 3.39 3.54
C GLY A 102 3.99 1.98 3.59
N GLY A 103 2.67 1.88 3.59
CA GLY A 103 1.95 0.60 3.63
C GLY A 103 0.53 0.78 4.18
N TRP A 104 -0.21 -0.30 4.21
CA TRP A 104 -1.57 -0.34 4.74
C TRP A 104 -1.66 -1.24 5.97
N PRO A 105 -2.53 -0.85 6.94
CA PRO A 105 -3.38 0.34 6.94
C PRO A 105 -2.55 1.62 6.90
N LEU A 106 -3.01 2.62 6.17
CA LEU A 106 -2.40 3.94 6.18
C LEU A 106 -3.22 4.83 7.11
N SER A 107 -2.58 5.38 8.13
CA SER A 107 -3.18 6.25 9.14
C SER A 107 -2.60 7.65 9.01
N VAL A 108 -3.44 8.64 8.71
CA VAL A 108 -3.00 10.01 8.46
C VAL A 108 -3.85 10.99 9.27
N PHE A 109 -3.21 11.97 9.87
CA PHE A 109 -3.88 13.07 10.57
C PHE A 109 -3.78 14.33 9.72
N LEU A 110 -4.95 14.92 9.44
CA LEU A 110 -5.07 16.07 8.55
C LEU A 110 -5.63 17.28 9.30
N THR A 111 -5.25 18.46 8.85
CA THR A 111 -5.96 19.69 9.21
C THR A 111 -7.41 19.64 8.67
N PRO A 112 -8.34 20.51 9.14
CA PRO A 112 -9.68 20.62 8.54
C PRO A 112 -9.67 21.00 7.05
N ALA A 113 -8.54 21.50 6.53
CA ALA A 113 -8.32 21.78 5.11
C ALA A 113 -7.83 20.55 4.32
N GLY A 114 -7.64 19.39 4.97
CA GLY A 114 -7.15 18.18 4.34
C GLY A 114 -5.62 18.09 4.19
N GLU A 115 -4.86 18.97 4.86
CA GLU A 115 -3.40 18.99 4.78
C GLU A 115 -2.79 18.03 5.81
N PRO A 116 -1.93 17.07 5.41
CA PRO A 116 -1.35 16.09 6.32
C PRO A 116 -0.27 16.71 7.21
N PHE A 117 -0.31 16.40 8.52
CA PHE A 117 0.69 16.87 9.48
C PHE A 117 1.33 15.74 10.31
N PHE A 118 0.69 14.57 10.38
CA PHE A 118 1.24 13.38 11.02
C PHE A 118 0.69 12.13 10.33
N GLY A 119 1.46 11.02 10.36
CA GLY A 119 0.99 9.79 9.78
C GLY A 119 1.90 8.61 10.08
N GLY A 120 1.39 7.45 9.74
CA GLY A 120 2.06 6.17 9.88
C GLY A 120 1.24 5.07 9.22
N THR A 121 1.62 3.85 9.50
CA THR A 121 0.87 2.67 9.05
C THR A 121 0.05 2.11 10.21
N TYR A 122 0.26 0.86 10.57
CA TYR A 122 -0.38 0.23 11.72
C TYR A 122 0.13 0.81 13.06
N PHE A 123 -0.79 1.09 13.97
CA PHE A 123 -0.52 1.43 15.37
C PHE A 123 -1.08 0.32 16.27
N PRO A 124 -0.28 -0.26 17.19
CA PRO A 124 -0.72 -1.32 18.08
C PRO A 124 -1.69 -0.81 19.17
N PRO A 125 -2.50 -1.69 19.81
CA PRO A 125 -3.39 -1.33 20.91
C PRO A 125 -2.63 -0.94 22.19
N GLU A 126 -1.43 -1.50 22.38
CA GLU A 126 -0.49 -1.23 23.47
C GLU A 126 0.89 -0.91 22.93
N PRO A 127 1.75 -0.13 23.66
CA PRO A 127 3.10 0.16 23.20
C PRO A 127 3.90 -1.13 22.98
N ARG A 128 4.39 -1.36 21.76
CA ARG A 128 5.22 -2.52 21.42
C ARG A 128 6.12 -2.26 20.22
N TRP A 129 7.22 -2.98 20.12
CA TRP A 129 8.21 -2.84 19.03
C TRP A 129 8.77 -1.42 18.87
N GLY A 130 8.88 -0.66 19.98
CA GLY A 130 9.32 0.73 19.96
C GLY A 130 8.31 1.72 19.35
N ARG A 131 7.05 1.29 19.18
CA ARG A 131 5.95 2.14 18.68
C ARG A 131 4.96 2.45 19.82
N PRO A 132 4.43 3.69 19.87
CA PRO A 132 3.37 4.03 20.80
C PRO A 132 2.08 3.27 20.44
N SER A 133 1.18 3.14 21.42
CA SER A 133 -0.17 2.63 21.18
C SER A 133 -1.01 3.62 20.38
N PHE A 134 -2.06 3.11 19.74
CA PHE A 134 -2.99 3.96 18.98
C PHE A 134 -3.64 5.02 19.87
N LYS A 135 -4.03 4.67 21.09
CA LYS A 135 -4.63 5.62 22.09
C LYS A 135 -3.65 6.72 22.52
N GLU A 136 -2.37 6.37 22.69
CA GLU A 136 -1.34 7.38 22.99
C GLU A 136 -1.16 8.35 21.83
N VAL A 137 -1.14 7.85 20.59
CA VAL A 137 -1.06 8.69 19.38
C VAL A 137 -2.26 9.62 19.31
N LEU A 138 -3.49 9.10 19.42
CA LEU A 138 -4.70 9.92 19.39
C LEU A 138 -4.68 11.03 20.45
N THR A 139 -4.31 10.67 21.67
CA THR A 139 -4.25 11.63 22.79
C THR A 139 -3.19 12.71 22.57
N ALA A 140 -2.01 12.32 22.07
CA ALA A 140 -0.93 13.25 21.77
C ALA A 140 -1.30 14.23 20.64
N ILE A 141 -1.93 13.73 19.58
CA ILE A 141 -2.37 14.56 18.45
C ILE A 141 -3.49 15.51 18.87
N ALA A 142 -4.50 15.02 19.59
CA ALA A 142 -5.59 15.86 20.11
C ALA A 142 -5.08 16.98 21.03
N ARG A 143 -4.08 16.67 21.88
CA ARG A 143 -3.41 17.66 22.71
C ARG A 143 -2.63 18.68 21.87
N ALA A 144 -1.83 18.22 20.89
CA ALA A 144 -1.06 19.10 20.02
C ALA A 144 -1.98 20.05 19.22
N TRP A 145 -3.13 19.54 18.74
CA TRP A 145 -4.11 20.36 18.04
C TRP A 145 -4.70 21.47 18.92
N ARG A 146 -4.99 21.18 20.20
CA ARG A 146 -5.52 22.19 21.14
C ARG A 146 -4.48 23.20 21.62
N GLU A 147 -3.26 22.74 21.91
CA GLU A 147 -2.25 23.55 22.60
C GLU A 147 -1.24 24.20 21.66
N ARG A 148 -0.97 23.60 20.48
CA ARG A 148 0.07 24.03 19.53
C ARG A 148 -0.42 24.06 18.09
N ARG A 149 -1.67 24.49 17.91
CA ARG A 149 -2.33 24.46 16.60
C ARG A 149 -1.56 25.19 15.50
N ALA A 150 -1.05 26.38 15.79
CA ALA A 150 -0.27 27.15 14.80
C ALA A 150 0.93 26.35 14.28
N GLU A 151 1.70 25.72 15.17
CA GLU A 151 2.83 24.89 14.81
C GLU A 151 2.42 23.70 13.92
N VAL A 152 1.26 23.06 14.24
CA VAL A 152 0.73 21.94 13.45
C VAL A 152 0.35 22.40 12.04
N VAL A 153 -0.33 23.52 11.90
CA VAL A 153 -0.76 24.08 10.60
C VAL A 153 0.45 24.51 9.77
N ASP A 154 1.43 25.19 10.38
CA ASP A 154 2.66 25.61 9.68
C ASP A 154 3.48 24.40 9.22
N GLY A 155 3.55 23.36 10.04
CA GLY A 155 4.20 22.09 9.68
C GLY A 155 3.52 21.40 8.50
N ALA A 156 2.18 21.36 8.48
CA ALA A 156 1.40 20.82 7.37
C ALA A 156 1.64 21.59 6.06
N ALA A 157 1.61 22.91 6.12
CA ALA A 157 1.88 23.78 4.96
C ALA A 157 3.30 23.57 4.41
N THR A 158 4.30 23.43 5.28
CA THR A 158 5.69 23.15 4.90
C THR A 158 5.82 21.80 4.18
N LEU A 159 5.20 20.75 4.71
CA LEU A 159 5.18 19.43 4.09
C LEU A 159 4.52 19.47 2.70
N LEU A 160 3.38 20.14 2.60
CA LEU A 160 2.66 20.27 1.34
C LEU A 160 3.49 21.01 0.27
N ALA A 161 4.19 22.08 0.66
CA ALA A 161 5.10 22.81 -0.22
C ALA A 161 6.24 21.91 -0.73
N ALA A 162 6.84 21.11 0.15
CA ALA A 162 7.90 20.17 -0.23
C ALA A 162 7.41 19.08 -1.19
N LEU A 163 6.19 18.54 -0.99
CA LEU A 163 5.58 17.57 -1.89
C LEU A 163 5.34 18.16 -3.29
N ARG A 164 4.78 19.38 -3.37
CA ARG A 164 4.54 20.09 -4.64
C ARG A 164 5.85 20.36 -5.39
N GLN A 165 6.93 20.72 -4.70
CA GLN A 165 8.24 20.93 -5.33
C GLN A 165 8.79 19.64 -5.94
N ARG A 166 8.62 18.49 -5.29
CA ARG A 166 9.05 17.19 -5.83
C ARG A 166 8.31 16.81 -7.11
N GLU A 167 7.05 17.19 -7.24
CA GLU A 167 6.26 16.98 -8.46
C GLU A 167 6.66 17.95 -9.59
N ALA A 168 6.86 19.22 -9.26
CA ALA A 168 7.24 20.27 -10.23
C ALA A 168 8.63 20.06 -10.82
N GLY A 169 9.56 19.45 -10.07
CA GLY A 169 10.94 19.17 -10.52
C GLY A 169 11.08 18.06 -11.56
N ARG A 170 9.99 17.42 -11.97
CA ARG A 170 9.99 16.45 -13.07
C ARG A 170 9.89 17.16 -14.43
N VAL A 171 11.01 17.79 -14.84
CA VAL A 171 11.14 18.33 -16.20
C VAL A 171 11.01 17.18 -17.20
N ARG A 172 10.09 17.29 -18.15
CA ARG A 172 9.95 16.37 -19.28
C ARG A 172 11.03 16.71 -20.31
N GLU A 173 12.23 16.21 -20.12
CA GLU A 173 13.21 16.13 -21.21
C GLU A 173 12.75 15.06 -22.20
N ALA A 174 13.17 15.20 -23.47
CA ALA A 174 12.93 14.18 -24.48
C ALA A 174 13.49 12.84 -24.00
N LEU A 175 12.66 11.80 -23.91
CA LEU A 175 13.03 10.50 -23.36
C LEU A 175 13.94 9.77 -24.35
N ASP A 176 15.21 9.58 -24.02
CA ASP A 176 16.08 8.61 -24.69
C ASP A 176 15.68 7.18 -24.27
N LEU A 177 14.83 6.53 -25.06
CA LEU A 177 14.35 5.18 -24.80
C LEU A 177 15.47 4.15 -24.76
N SER A 178 16.53 4.32 -25.54
CA SER A 178 17.66 3.38 -25.59
C SER A 178 18.48 3.48 -24.31
N GLY A 179 18.87 4.68 -23.91
CA GLY A 179 19.56 4.92 -22.65
C GLY A 179 18.72 4.53 -21.43
N ALA A 180 17.41 4.81 -21.47
CA ALA A 180 16.50 4.43 -20.39
C ALA A 180 16.41 2.90 -20.19
N ARG A 181 16.39 2.10 -21.29
CA ARG A 181 16.40 0.62 -21.21
C ARG A 181 17.69 0.10 -20.58
N VAL A 182 18.84 0.61 -21.00
CA VAL A 182 20.14 0.21 -20.43
C VAL A 182 20.22 0.58 -18.95
N ALA A 183 19.80 1.80 -18.58
CA ALA A 183 19.76 2.24 -17.20
C ALA A 183 18.82 1.40 -16.34
N PHE A 184 17.67 1.01 -16.88
CA PHE A 184 16.70 0.14 -16.21
C PHE A 184 17.29 -1.24 -15.88
N ILE A 185 17.88 -1.94 -16.88
CA ILE A 185 18.49 -3.25 -16.67
C ILE A 185 19.62 -3.15 -15.65
N ARG A 186 20.50 -2.15 -15.77
CA ARG A 186 21.61 -1.93 -14.83
C ARG A 186 21.12 -1.70 -13.41
N ARG A 187 20.04 -0.94 -13.23
CA ARG A 187 19.44 -0.68 -11.91
C ARG A 187 18.84 -1.94 -11.29
N LEU A 188 18.16 -2.75 -12.09
CA LEU A 188 17.61 -4.03 -11.61
C LEU A 188 18.72 -5.02 -11.26
N ASP A 189 19.76 -5.13 -12.09
CA ASP A 189 20.90 -6.04 -11.84
C ASP A 189 21.65 -5.67 -10.55
N ALA A 190 21.71 -4.37 -10.21
CA ALA A 190 22.36 -3.90 -8.98
C ALA A 190 21.62 -4.32 -7.69
N THR A 191 20.31 -4.61 -7.75
CA THR A 191 19.50 -5.03 -6.60
C THR A 191 18.99 -6.47 -6.72
N PHE A 192 19.42 -7.18 -7.76
CA PHE A 192 18.99 -8.54 -8.07
C PHE A 192 19.54 -9.56 -7.09
N ASP A 193 18.70 -10.48 -6.65
CA ASP A 193 19.14 -11.67 -5.91
C ASP A 193 19.54 -12.80 -6.89
N PRO A 194 20.83 -13.09 -7.07
CA PRO A 194 21.28 -14.05 -8.08
C PRO A 194 20.96 -15.52 -7.73
N VAL A 195 20.60 -15.80 -6.48
CA VAL A 195 20.28 -17.15 -5.99
C VAL A 195 18.79 -17.43 -6.04
N TRP A 196 18.00 -16.50 -5.52
CA TRP A 196 16.56 -16.70 -5.36
C TRP A 196 15.71 -15.92 -6.34
N GLY A 197 16.31 -15.04 -7.12
CA GLY A 197 15.57 -14.11 -7.98
C GLY A 197 14.87 -12.99 -7.22
N GLY A 198 14.22 -12.11 -7.96
CA GLY A 198 13.61 -10.91 -7.42
C GLY A 198 14.60 -9.78 -7.16
N PHE A 199 14.10 -8.66 -6.72
CA PHE A 199 14.84 -7.42 -6.59
C PHE A 199 14.69 -6.86 -5.19
N ASP A 200 15.69 -6.11 -4.76
CA ASP A 200 15.75 -5.45 -3.45
C ASP A 200 15.84 -6.45 -2.26
N SER A 201 15.75 -5.95 -1.05
CA SER A 201 15.71 -6.79 0.16
C SER A 201 14.29 -7.26 0.46
N ALA A 202 14.15 -8.23 1.37
CA ALA A 202 12.85 -8.62 1.90
C ALA A 202 12.17 -7.44 2.66
N PRO A 203 10.82 -7.34 2.58
CA PRO A 203 9.89 -8.23 1.89
C PRO A 203 9.96 -8.11 0.37
N LYS A 204 9.89 -9.26 -0.34
CA LYS A 204 9.97 -9.32 -1.80
C LYS A 204 8.58 -9.31 -2.45
N PHE A 205 8.35 -8.35 -3.34
CA PHE A 205 7.14 -8.25 -4.16
C PHE A 205 7.37 -8.82 -5.56
N PRO A 206 6.34 -9.40 -6.20
CA PRO A 206 6.46 -9.98 -7.56
C PRO A 206 6.72 -8.93 -8.65
N THR A 207 6.31 -7.69 -8.44
CA THR A 207 6.50 -6.53 -9.36
C THR A 207 6.29 -6.85 -10.84
N PRO A 208 5.08 -7.29 -11.28
CA PRO A 208 4.86 -7.80 -12.65
C PRO A 208 5.23 -6.81 -13.74
N SER A 209 5.03 -5.50 -13.54
CA SER A 209 5.38 -4.45 -14.52
C SER A 209 6.87 -4.43 -14.87
N ARG A 210 7.76 -4.64 -13.89
CA ARG A 210 9.20 -4.75 -14.11
C ARG A 210 9.52 -6.00 -14.94
N LEU A 211 8.84 -7.12 -14.64
CA LEU A 211 9.05 -8.40 -15.30
C LEU A 211 8.52 -8.40 -16.74
N PHE A 212 7.43 -7.70 -17.04
CA PHE A 212 6.96 -7.50 -18.41
C PHE A 212 7.99 -6.76 -19.26
N LEU A 213 8.61 -5.71 -18.73
CA LEU A 213 9.66 -5.00 -19.47
C LEU A 213 10.90 -5.88 -19.69
N LEU A 214 11.27 -6.71 -18.70
CA LEU A 214 12.34 -7.70 -18.88
C LEU A 214 11.97 -8.75 -19.95
N LEU A 215 10.71 -9.19 -20.01
CA LEU A 215 10.24 -10.11 -21.04
C LEU A 215 10.36 -9.49 -22.44
N ASP A 216 9.97 -8.23 -22.59
CA ASP A 216 10.10 -7.52 -23.88
C ASP A 216 11.55 -7.41 -24.37
N LEU A 217 12.49 -7.37 -23.43
CA LEU A 217 13.92 -7.26 -23.72
C LEU A 217 14.63 -8.63 -23.82
N ALA A 218 14.03 -9.71 -23.34
CA ALA A 218 14.68 -11.02 -23.13
C ALA A 218 15.25 -11.67 -24.40
N ASP A 219 14.72 -11.37 -25.58
CA ASP A 219 15.24 -11.91 -26.86
C ASP A 219 16.50 -11.19 -27.35
N ARG A 220 16.74 -9.97 -26.86
CA ARG A 220 17.83 -9.11 -27.35
C ARG A 220 18.87 -8.81 -26.27
N ASP A 221 18.57 -9.16 -24.99
CA ASP A 221 19.42 -8.86 -23.85
C ASP A 221 19.47 -10.08 -22.92
N GLN A 222 20.64 -10.69 -22.83
CA GLN A 222 20.86 -11.87 -22.01
C GLN A 222 20.73 -11.58 -20.51
N ALA A 223 21.09 -10.38 -20.04
CA ALA A 223 20.91 -10.00 -18.65
C ALA A 223 19.42 -9.90 -18.31
N ALA A 224 18.61 -9.24 -19.18
CA ALA A 224 17.16 -9.18 -19.00
C ALA A 224 16.53 -10.58 -18.93
N ARG A 225 16.96 -11.48 -19.83
CA ARG A 225 16.51 -12.88 -19.85
C ARG A 225 16.84 -13.61 -18.54
N ARG A 226 18.07 -13.46 -18.04
CA ARG A 226 18.51 -14.07 -16.78
C ARG A 226 17.72 -13.53 -15.59
N LEU A 227 17.59 -12.21 -15.46
CA LEU A 227 16.84 -11.56 -14.38
C LEU A 227 15.39 -12.05 -14.33
N LEU A 228 14.74 -12.13 -15.50
CA LEU A 228 13.38 -12.64 -15.63
C LEU A 228 13.29 -14.11 -15.22
N SER A 229 14.09 -14.98 -15.84
CA SER A 229 13.95 -16.43 -15.69
C SER A 229 14.20 -16.87 -14.26
N VAL A 230 15.27 -16.39 -13.62
CA VAL A 230 15.57 -16.74 -12.22
C VAL A 230 14.49 -16.24 -11.28
N THR A 231 13.88 -15.06 -11.55
CA THR A 231 12.79 -14.52 -10.72
C THR A 231 11.52 -15.35 -10.90
N LEU A 232 11.11 -15.69 -12.12
CA LEU A 232 9.92 -16.52 -12.36
C LEU A 232 10.07 -17.90 -11.75
N ASP A 233 11.25 -18.55 -11.92
CA ASP A 233 11.52 -19.85 -11.32
C ASP A 233 11.50 -19.79 -9.79
N GLY A 234 12.11 -18.78 -9.18
CA GLY A 234 12.13 -18.59 -7.74
C GLY A 234 10.73 -18.41 -7.14
N MET A 235 9.91 -17.55 -7.73
CA MET A 235 8.53 -17.34 -7.27
C MET A 235 7.67 -18.61 -7.42
N ALA A 236 7.77 -19.31 -8.55
CA ALA A 236 7.00 -20.52 -8.83
C ALA A 236 7.46 -21.75 -8.05
N ALA A 237 8.69 -21.76 -7.51
CA ALA A 237 9.22 -22.84 -6.71
C ALA A 237 9.02 -22.66 -5.20
N GLY A 238 8.77 -21.42 -4.75
CA GLY A 238 8.62 -21.07 -3.33
C GLY A 238 7.19 -21.17 -2.82
N GLY A 239 6.98 -20.78 -1.56
CA GLY A 239 5.66 -20.67 -0.94
C GLY A 239 4.88 -19.41 -1.37
N MET A 240 5.51 -18.55 -2.17
CA MET A 240 4.84 -17.42 -2.81
C MET A 240 3.74 -17.89 -3.78
N TYR A 241 3.95 -19.03 -4.46
CA TYR A 241 2.94 -19.72 -5.25
C TYR A 241 2.16 -20.70 -4.37
N ASP A 242 0.84 -20.64 -4.41
CA ASP A 242 -0.03 -21.59 -3.69
C ASP A 242 -0.15 -22.90 -4.45
N TRP A 243 0.59 -23.90 -4.01
CA TRP A 243 0.64 -25.22 -4.62
C TRP A 243 -0.67 -26.02 -4.50
N LEU A 244 -1.60 -25.64 -3.61
CA LEU A 244 -2.87 -26.32 -3.40
C LEU A 244 -3.99 -25.65 -4.17
N GLY A 245 -4.12 -24.35 -4.03
CA GLY A 245 -5.23 -23.59 -4.60
C GLY A 245 -4.90 -22.86 -5.90
N GLY A 246 -3.64 -22.84 -6.33
CA GLY A 246 -3.18 -22.00 -7.44
C GLY A 246 -3.08 -20.51 -7.10
N GLY A 247 -2.45 -19.75 -7.99
CA GLY A 247 -2.24 -18.33 -7.82
C GLY A 247 -1.11 -17.95 -6.86
N PHE A 248 -0.85 -16.67 -6.76
CA PHE A 248 0.26 -16.11 -6.00
C PHE A 248 -0.23 -15.28 -4.83
N HIS A 249 0.47 -15.41 -3.71
CA HIS A 249 0.34 -14.51 -2.57
C HIS A 249 0.93 -13.12 -2.87
N ARG A 250 0.58 -12.14 -2.03
CA ARG A 250 0.90 -10.72 -2.22
C ARG A 250 2.40 -10.44 -2.31
N TYR A 251 3.17 -10.97 -1.35
CA TYR A 251 4.62 -10.83 -1.26
C TYR A 251 5.21 -11.90 -0.34
N SER A 252 6.52 -12.10 -0.43
CA SER A 252 7.27 -12.93 0.52
C SER A 252 7.88 -12.07 1.62
N VAL A 253 7.75 -12.50 2.87
CA VAL A 253 8.35 -11.81 4.02
C VAL A 253 9.86 -12.07 4.14
N ASP A 254 10.36 -13.10 3.44
CA ASP A 254 11.77 -13.47 3.38
C ASP A 254 12.36 -13.35 1.97
N ARG A 255 13.69 -13.49 1.85
CA ARG A 255 14.38 -13.38 0.56
C ARG A 255 14.24 -14.63 -0.33
N HIS A 256 13.78 -15.76 0.25
CA HIS A 256 13.80 -17.08 -0.41
C HIS A 256 12.50 -17.41 -1.13
N TRP A 257 11.51 -16.52 -1.09
CA TRP A 257 10.14 -16.74 -1.55
C TRP A 257 9.39 -17.83 -0.76
N LEU A 258 9.84 -18.15 0.49
CA LEU A 258 9.36 -19.30 1.25
C LEU A 258 8.12 -18.98 2.08
N VAL A 259 8.16 -17.88 2.86
CA VAL A 259 7.05 -17.51 3.76
C VAL A 259 6.26 -16.37 3.13
N PRO A 260 5.04 -16.66 2.64
CA PRO A 260 4.23 -15.63 2.01
C PRO A 260 3.48 -14.79 3.04
N HIS A 261 3.17 -13.57 2.66
CA HIS A 261 2.08 -12.82 3.27
C HIS A 261 0.77 -13.29 2.66
N PHE A 262 -0.10 -13.92 3.47
CA PHE A 262 -1.28 -14.65 3.04
C PHE A 262 -2.44 -13.75 2.56
N GLU A 263 -2.16 -12.91 1.57
CA GLU A 263 -3.14 -12.18 0.78
C GLU A 263 -2.98 -12.56 -0.68
N LYS A 264 -4.06 -12.71 -1.44
CA LYS A 264 -4.02 -12.89 -2.90
C LYS A 264 -4.82 -11.75 -3.54
N MET A 265 -4.13 -10.94 -4.34
CA MET A 265 -4.76 -9.81 -5.03
C MET A 265 -5.13 -10.23 -6.45
N LEU A 266 -6.38 -9.98 -6.86
CA LEU A 266 -6.85 -10.34 -8.19
C LEU A 266 -5.99 -9.70 -9.29
N TYR A 267 -5.65 -8.41 -9.15
CA TYR A 267 -4.85 -7.70 -10.14
C TYR A 267 -3.40 -8.21 -10.23
N ASP A 268 -2.77 -8.60 -9.11
CA ASP A 268 -1.44 -9.21 -9.13
C ASP A 268 -1.49 -10.56 -9.85
N ASN A 269 -2.49 -11.40 -9.55
CA ASN A 269 -2.66 -12.71 -10.15
C ASN A 269 -3.01 -12.63 -11.63
N ALA A 270 -3.85 -11.70 -12.06
CA ALA A 270 -4.16 -11.47 -13.47
C ALA A 270 -2.90 -11.08 -14.27
N LEU A 271 -2.07 -10.18 -13.72
CA LEU A 271 -0.81 -9.79 -14.35
C LEU A 271 0.20 -10.94 -14.36
N LEU A 272 0.31 -11.71 -13.27
CA LEU A 272 1.23 -12.85 -13.19
C LEU A 272 0.80 -14.00 -14.11
N ALA A 273 -0.50 -14.35 -14.18
CA ALA A 273 -1.00 -15.36 -15.11
C ALA A 273 -0.63 -14.99 -16.55
N ARG A 274 -0.87 -13.73 -16.97
CA ARG A 274 -0.47 -13.24 -18.27
C ARG A 274 1.04 -13.31 -18.50
N LEU A 275 1.84 -12.87 -17.51
CA LEU A 275 3.29 -12.85 -17.60
C LEU A 275 3.88 -14.24 -17.75
N TYR A 276 3.49 -15.18 -16.88
CA TYR A 276 3.95 -16.57 -16.93
C TYR A 276 3.54 -17.26 -18.24
N GLY A 277 2.31 -17.03 -18.72
CA GLY A 277 1.84 -17.58 -20.01
C GLY A 277 2.68 -17.05 -21.18
N GLN A 278 2.86 -15.73 -21.28
CA GLN A 278 3.65 -15.13 -22.35
C GLN A 278 5.13 -15.53 -22.28
N ALA A 279 5.72 -15.53 -21.10
CA ALA A 279 7.11 -15.95 -20.91
C ALA A 279 7.30 -17.43 -21.23
N GLY A 280 6.39 -18.30 -20.76
CA GLY A 280 6.44 -19.73 -21.03
C GLY A 280 6.37 -20.08 -22.50
N LEU A 281 5.46 -19.43 -23.24
CA LEU A 281 5.35 -19.62 -24.70
C LEU A 281 6.56 -19.04 -25.45
N ARG A 282 7.01 -17.85 -25.11
CA ARG A 282 8.07 -17.15 -25.82
C ARG A 282 9.45 -17.72 -25.55
N LEU A 283 9.71 -18.16 -24.32
CA LEU A 283 11.02 -18.69 -23.92
C LEU A 283 11.08 -20.23 -23.85
N GLY A 284 9.97 -20.90 -24.21
CA GLY A 284 9.90 -22.35 -24.33
C GLY A 284 9.90 -23.10 -22.99
N ASN A 285 9.30 -22.53 -21.92
CA ASN A 285 9.21 -23.17 -20.62
C ASN A 285 7.76 -23.64 -20.31
N PRO A 286 7.47 -24.95 -20.48
CA PRO A 286 6.12 -25.48 -20.27
C PRO A 286 5.64 -25.36 -18.81
N ARG A 287 6.54 -25.42 -17.83
CA ARG A 287 6.18 -25.24 -16.41
C ARG A 287 5.56 -23.85 -16.14
N TRP A 288 6.08 -22.81 -16.78
CA TRP A 288 5.51 -21.47 -16.62
C TRP A 288 4.10 -21.37 -17.25
N VAL A 289 3.85 -22.10 -18.34
CA VAL A 289 2.50 -22.18 -18.93
C VAL A 289 1.52 -22.88 -17.97
N GLU A 290 1.95 -23.93 -17.27
CA GLU A 290 1.14 -24.61 -16.26
C GLU A 290 0.84 -23.70 -15.06
N VAL A 291 1.83 -22.97 -14.57
CA VAL A 291 1.65 -21.97 -13.50
C VAL A 291 0.64 -20.90 -13.92
N ALA A 292 0.74 -20.42 -15.16
CA ALA A 292 -0.22 -19.45 -15.70
C ALA A 292 -1.65 -19.99 -15.72
N ARG A 293 -1.83 -21.24 -16.18
CA ARG A 293 -3.13 -21.91 -16.24
C ARG A 293 -3.74 -22.08 -14.85
N ALA A 294 -2.98 -22.65 -13.91
CA ALA A 294 -3.47 -22.82 -12.54
C ALA A 294 -3.76 -21.50 -11.81
N THR A 295 -2.99 -20.45 -12.12
CA THR A 295 -3.30 -19.10 -11.60
C THR A 295 -4.60 -18.56 -12.19
N ALA A 296 -4.87 -18.79 -13.48
CA ALA A 296 -6.12 -18.38 -14.11
C ALA A 296 -7.33 -19.20 -13.61
N GLU A 297 -7.13 -20.47 -13.30
CA GLU A 297 -8.18 -21.32 -12.71
C GLU A 297 -8.55 -20.90 -11.27
N TRP A 298 -7.61 -20.33 -10.53
CA TRP A 298 -7.85 -19.78 -9.19
C TRP A 298 -8.70 -18.49 -9.25
N MET A 299 -8.54 -17.65 -10.26
CA MET A 299 -9.29 -16.39 -10.39
C MET A 299 -10.77 -16.60 -10.70
#